data_32261559a22cc22bff38c65e6fb044cc
#
_entry.id   32261559a22cc22bff38c65e6fb044cc
#
_cell.length_a   1.000
_cell.length_b   1.000
_cell.length_c   1.000
_cell.angle_alpha   90.00
_cell.angle_beta   90.00
_cell.angle_gamma   90.00
#
_symmetry.space_group_name_H-M   'P 1'
#
loop_
_entity.id
_entity.type
_entity.pdbx_description
1 polymer ?
#
loop_
_entity_poly.entity_id
_entity_poly.type
_entity_poly.pdbx_seq_one_letter_code
_entity_poly.pdbx_strand_id
1 'polypeptide(L)'
;MAIWKNRLWIATDNTLLASRTNSYYNFWVDDVFNIVESDPIDVQASVGAYNKLSHIVPFQNILFALSSGSVQFEVRGGSADVGISPFNVEFRPTSFFSTSKLVTPQKMGNNVFFVNASKMYMYLSGSAFNDEYSTSMDISNNCRGYLPEDISAIATSSATNTMFMVDQNTPYHVYNFTFRTNGDKIIQ
;
A
#
# COMPACT_ATOMS: atom_id res chain seq x y z
N MET A 1 7.77 3.75 6.63
CA MET A 1 7.42 3.21 7.96
C MET A 1 5.97 3.53 8.31
N ALA A 2 5.31 2.66 9.09
CA ALA A 2 3.92 2.82 9.49
C ALA A 2 3.64 2.10 10.82
N ILE A 3 2.63 2.55 11.56
CA ILE A 3 2.12 1.82 12.74
C ILE A 3 0.88 1.05 12.31
N TRP A 4 0.88 -0.27 12.54
CA TRP A 4 -0.24 -1.14 12.22
C TRP A 4 -0.28 -2.34 13.16
N LYS A 5 -1.47 -2.69 13.65
CA LYS A 5 -1.71 -3.77 14.61
C LYS A 5 -0.72 -3.74 15.80
N ASN A 6 -0.59 -2.57 16.42
CA ASN A 6 0.26 -2.32 17.60
C ASN A 6 1.75 -2.62 17.41
N ARG A 7 2.24 -2.52 16.17
CA ARG A 7 3.65 -2.68 15.81
C ARG A 7 4.12 -1.54 14.93
N LEU A 8 5.39 -1.15 15.06
CA LEU A 8 6.04 -0.26 14.11
C LEU A 8 6.61 -1.10 12.96
N TRP A 9 6.18 -0.81 11.76
CA TRP A 9 6.62 -1.47 10.54
C TRP A 9 7.59 -0.59 9.77
N ILE A 10 8.69 -1.20 9.33
CA ILE A 10 9.75 -0.56 8.53
C ILE A 10 9.96 -1.40 7.28
N ALA A 11 9.86 -0.77 6.11
CA ALA A 11 10.24 -1.38 4.86
C ALA A 11 11.70 -1.01 4.54
N THR A 12 12.49 -2.02 4.24
CA THR A 12 13.86 -1.89 3.75
C THR A 12 13.93 -2.69 2.46
N ASP A 13 14.62 -2.22 1.46
CA ASP A 13 14.74 -2.85 0.14
C ASP A 13 13.67 -3.96 -0.16
N ASN A 14 13.94 -5.21 0.16
CA ASN A 14 13.05 -6.34 -0.05
C ASN A 14 12.52 -6.97 1.26
N THR A 15 12.81 -6.37 2.40
CA THR A 15 12.44 -6.90 3.72
C THR A 15 11.47 -5.97 4.43
N LEU A 16 10.55 -6.54 5.16
CA LEU A 16 9.62 -5.84 6.01
C LEU A 16 9.83 -6.28 7.46
N LEU A 17 10.22 -5.33 8.29
CA LEU A 17 10.48 -5.53 9.71
C LEU A 17 9.34 -4.97 10.54
N ALA A 18 8.88 -5.70 11.56
CA ALA A 18 7.95 -5.20 12.54
C ALA A 18 8.51 -5.30 13.96
N SER A 19 8.29 -4.26 14.74
CA SER A 19 8.65 -4.25 16.15
C SER A 19 7.86 -5.28 16.95
N ARG A 20 8.29 -5.54 18.17
CA ARG A 20 7.52 -6.27 19.17
C ARG A 20 6.16 -5.59 19.40
N THR A 21 5.13 -6.37 19.69
CA THR A 21 3.77 -5.86 19.97
C THR A 21 3.80 -4.89 21.15
N ASN A 22 3.21 -3.70 20.97
CA ASN A 22 3.16 -2.61 21.96
C ASN A 22 4.53 -2.06 22.39
N SER A 23 5.62 -2.44 21.71
CA SER A 23 6.97 -1.94 21.98
C SER A 23 7.63 -1.49 20.68
N TYR A 24 7.34 -0.28 20.23
CA TYR A 24 7.64 0.23 18.88
C TYR A 24 9.14 0.36 18.57
N TYR A 25 9.99 0.34 19.58
CA TYR A 25 11.45 0.46 19.42
C TYR A 25 12.19 -0.84 19.68
N ASN A 26 11.48 -1.92 20.03
CA ASN A 26 12.08 -3.23 20.27
C ASN A 26 11.94 -4.12 19.03
N PHE A 27 13.06 -4.38 18.36
CA PHE A 27 13.18 -5.26 17.20
C PHE A 27 13.99 -6.53 17.51
N TRP A 28 14.18 -6.84 18.78
CA TRP A 28 14.95 -7.98 19.25
C TRP A 28 14.05 -9.01 19.92
N VAL A 29 14.35 -10.29 19.66
CA VAL A 29 13.73 -11.41 20.39
C VAL A 29 14.36 -11.54 21.77
N ASP A 30 13.56 -11.83 22.79
CA ASP A 30 14.07 -12.01 24.17
C ASP A 30 14.76 -13.37 24.32
N ASP A 31 14.20 -14.41 23.69
CA ASP A 31 14.74 -15.78 23.73
C ASP A 31 14.72 -16.38 22.33
N VAL A 32 15.89 -16.71 21.81
CA VAL A 32 16.07 -17.28 20.47
C VAL A 32 15.50 -18.70 20.38
N PHE A 33 15.42 -19.41 21.50
CA PHE A 33 14.92 -20.79 21.55
C PHE A 33 13.40 -20.87 21.75
N ASN A 34 12.77 -19.78 22.20
CA ASN A 34 11.35 -19.75 22.49
C ASN A 34 10.69 -18.49 21.93
N ILE A 35 10.36 -18.55 20.64
CA ILE A 35 9.67 -17.43 19.95
C ILE A 35 8.23 -17.38 20.41
N VAL A 36 7.76 -16.17 20.74
CA VAL A 36 6.37 -15.92 21.17
C VAL A 36 5.64 -15.03 20.18
N GLU A 37 4.30 -15.01 20.25
CA GLU A 37 3.45 -14.23 19.32
C GLU A 37 3.73 -12.72 19.33
N SER A 38 4.20 -12.21 20.45
CA SER A 38 4.52 -10.79 20.61
C SER A 38 5.87 -10.39 20.01
N ASP A 39 6.73 -11.34 19.65
CA ASP A 39 8.08 -11.07 19.17
C ASP A 39 8.10 -10.31 17.84
N PRO A 40 9.21 -9.64 17.53
CA PRO A 40 9.39 -8.94 16.26
C PRO A 40 9.19 -9.86 15.06
N ILE A 41 8.79 -9.27 13.95
CA ILE A 41 8.57 -9.98 12.69
C ILE A 41 9.59 -9.51 11.67
N ASP A 42 10.19 -10.46 10.97
CA ASP A 42 11.08 -10.22 9.83
C ASP A 42 10.58 -11.08 8.66
N VAL A 43 10.11 -10.44 7.61
CA VAL A 43 9.62 -11.14 6.42
C VAL A 43 10.23 -10.54 5.16
N GLN A 44 10.65 -11.41 4.27
CA GLN A 44 11.28 -11.04 3.02
C GLN A 44 10.35 -11.28 1.84
N ALA A 45 10.33 -10.34 0.89
CA ALA A 45 9.63 -10.49 -0.38
C ALA A 45 10.32 -11.58 -1.22
N SER A 46 9.73 -12.77 -1.26
CA SER A 46 10.29 -13.95 -1.93
C SER A 46 9.82 -14.09 -3.39
N VAL A 47 9.61 -13.02 -4.09
CA VAL A 47 9.27 -13.08 -5.53
C VAL A 47 10.54 -12.79 -6.33
N GLY A 48 10.87 -13.67 -7.26
CA GLY A 48 12.14 -13.74 -7.99
C GLY A 48 12.55 -12.53 -8.86
N ALA A 49 11.87 -11.39 -8.71
CA ALA A 49 12.24 -10.13 -9.32
C ALA A 49 12.81 -9.18 -8.25
N TYR A 50 13.72 -8.31 -8.64
CA TYR A 50 14.23 -7.25 -7.78
C TYR A 50 13.10 -6.29 -7.41
N ASN A 51 12.57 -6.44 -6.21
CA ASN A 51 11.50 -5.60 -5.67
C ASN A 51 12.06 -4.75 -4.54
N LYS A 52 12.13 -3.46 -4.77
CA LYS A 52 12.51 -2.49 -3.76
C LYS A 52 11.27 -1.85 -3.17
N LEU A 53 10.94 -2.23 -1.93
CA LEU A 53 9.83 -1.64 -1.19
C LEU A 53 10.07 -0.15 -0.99
N SER A 54 9.13 0.67 -1.38
CA SER A 54 9.22 2.13 -1.31
C SER A 54 8.26 2.71 -0.28
N HIS A 55 7.04 2.18 -0.22
CA HIS A 55 6.00 2.66 0.68
C HIS A 55 5.27 1.52 1.35
N ILE A 56 4.78 1.76 2.57
CA ILE A 56 3.86 0.87 3.28
C ILE A 56 2.65 1.67 3.76
N VAL A 57 1.47 1.16 3.50
CA VAL A 57 0.20 1.83 3.78
C VAL A 57 -0.69 0.89 4.58
N PRO A 58 -0.96 1.18 5.87
CA PRO A 58 -1.97 0.45 6.62
C PRO A 58 -3.35 0.71 6.02
N PHE A 59 -4.03 -0.35 5.64
CA PHE A 59 -5.32 -0.24 4.99
C PHE A 59 -6.25 -1.37 5.42
N GLN A 60 -7.35 -1.04 6.10
CA GLN A 60 -8.25 -2.03 6.68
C GLN A 60 -7.48 -3.08 7.51
N ASN A 61 -7.64 -4.36 7.22
CA ASN A 61 -7.00 -5.47 7.92
C ASN A 61 -5.67 -5.92 7.29
N ILE A 62 -5.14 -5.16 6.33
CA ILE A 62 -3.89 -5.45 5.66
C ILE A 62 -2.89 -4.31 5.80
N LEU A 63 -1.61 -4.63 5.63
CA LEU A 63 -0.58 -3.66 5.36
C LEU A 63 -0.20 -3.79 3.88
N PHE A 64 -0.50 -2.77 3.10
CA PHE A 64 -0.18 -2.74 1.67
C PHE A 64 1.24 -2.23 1.47
N ALA A 65 2.11 -3.08 0.93
CA ALA A 65 3.50 -2.78 0.68
C ALA A 65 3.74 -2.56 -0.81
N LEU A 66 4.10 -1.33 -1.16
CA LEU A 66 4.29 -0.89 -2.52
C LEU A 66 5.77 -0.90 -2.89
N SER A 67 6.07 -1.52 -4.02
CA SER A 67 7.41 -1.63 -4.57
C SER A 67 7.60 -0.66 -5.75
N SER A 68 8.79 -0.12 -5.86
CA SER A 68 9.22 0.59 -7.08
C SER A 68 9.61 -0.36 -8.22
N GLY A 69 9.69 -1.65 -7.92
CA GLY A 69 9.71 -2.72 -8.92
C GLY A 69 8.33 -2.97 -9.51
N SER A 70 8.13 -4.16 -10.05
CA SER A 70 6.89 -4.49 -10.77
C SER A 70 5.85 -5.22 -9.94
N VAL A 71 6.06 -5.44 -8.62
CA VAL A 71 5.14 -6.24 -7.80
C VAL A 71 4.73 -5.49 -6.55
N GLN A 72 3.45 -5.48 -6.26
CA GLN A 72 2.87 -4.96 -5.01
C GLN A 72 2.46 -6.12 -4.11
N PHE A 73 2.51 -5.89 -2.81
CA PHE A 73 2.30 -6.95 -1.83
C PHE A 73 1.26 -6.55 -0.79
N GLU A 74 0.54 -7.55 -0.30
CA GLU A 74 -0.25 -7.48 0.91
C GLU A 74 0.43 -8.24 2.03
N VAL A 75 0.49 -7.62 3.20
CA VAL A 75 0.84 -8.30 4.45
C VAL A 75 -0.43 -8.55 5.23
N ARG A 76 -0.68 -9.79 5.53
CA ARG A 76 -1.81 -10.23 6.33
C ARG A 76 -1.31 -11.04 7.52
N GLY A 77 -2.07 -11.06 8.60
CA GLY A 77 -1.82 -11.98 9.71
C GLY A 77 -3.05 -12.82 9.92
N GLY A 78 -2.93 -14.14 9.86
CA GLY A 78 -3.95 -15.11 10.20
C GLY A 78 -5.38 -14.78 9.77
N SER A 79 -6.37 -15.14 10.60
CA SER A 79 -7.76 -14.71 10.43
C SER A 79 -7.99 -13.27 10.93
N ALA A 80 -9.15 -12.67 10.60
CA ALA A 80 -9.48 -11.29 10.95
C ALA A 80 -9.40 -10.99 12.47
N ASP A 81 -9.63 -12.01 13.29
CA ASP A 81 -9.68 -11.90 14.75
C ASP A 81 -8.36 -12.27 15.45
N VAL A 82 -7.41 -12.86 14.71
CA VAL A 82 -6.09 -13.25 15.26
C VAL A 82 -5.08 -12.16 14.95
N GLY A 83 -4.39 -11.69 16.00
CA GLY A 83 -3.31 -10.72 15.87
C GLY A 83 -2.21 -11.21 14.94
N ILE A 84 -1.49 -10.28 14.31
CA ILE A 84 -0.34 -10.62 13.49
C ILE A 84 0.84 -11.01 14.39
N SER A 85 1.46 -12.14 14.06
CA SER A 85 2.57 -12.73 14.82
C SER A 85 3.62 -13.29 13.87
N PRO A 86 4.83 -13.63 14.36
CA PRO A 86 5.86 -14.28 13.55
C PRO A 86 5.39 -15.60 12.91
N PHE A 87 4.38 -16.26 13.51
CA PHE A 87 3.89 -17.57 13.06
C PHE A 87 2.81 -17.50 11.99
N ASN A 88 2.11 -16.35 11.84
CA ASN A 88 0.94 -16.25 10.98
C ASN A 88 1.04 -15.11 9.96
N VAL A 89 2.17 -14.43 9.89
CA VAL A 89 2.39 -13.38 8.90
C VAL A 89 2.49 -13.98 7.50
N GLU A 90 1.69 -13.43 6.59
CA GLU A 90 1.71 -13.79 5.18
C GLU A 90 2.06 -12.58 4.34
N PHE A 91 2.97 -12.75 3.40
CA PHE A 91 3.41 -11.74 2.46
C PHE A 91 3.05 -12.19 1.04
N ARG A 92 1.96 -11.66 0.52
CA ARG A 92 1.35 -12.11 -0.75
C ARG A 92 1.51 -11.06 -1.86
N PRO A 93 1.95 -11.45 -3.07
CA PRO A 93 1.87 -10.58 -4.24
C PRO A 93 0.40 -10.37 -4.64
N THR A 94 0.02 -9.15 -5.01
CA THR A 94 -1.37 -8.80 -5.34
C THR A 94 -1.53 -8.20 -6.71
N SER A 95 -0.60 -7.38 -7.15
CA SER A 95 -0.67 -6.71 -8.44
C SER A 95 0.72 -6.43 -9.00
N PHE A 96 0.78 -6.23 -10.31
CA PHE A 96 2.03 -6.10 -11.05
C PHE A 96 2.19 -4.69 -11.64
N PHE A 97 2.13 -3.68 -10.77
CA PHE A 97 2.37 -2.29 -11.13
C PHE A 97 3.52 -1.73 -10.33
N SER A 98 4.32 -0.87 -10.93
CA SER A 98 5.38 -0.14 -10.22
C SER A 98 4.82 1.11 -9.55
N THR A 99 5.48 1.57 -8.48
CA THR A 99 5.09 2.76 -7.72
C THR A 99 6.25 3.76 -7.73
N SER A 100 5.93 5.04 -7.86
CA SER A 100 6.91 6.11 -7.68
C SER A 100 7.48 6.07 -6.27
N LYS A 101 8.80 6.27 -6.15
CA LYS A 101 9.46 6.40 -4.84
C LYS A 101 9.21 7.75 -4.18
N LEU A 102 8.92 8.77 -4.98
CA LEU A 102 8.82 10.15 -4.52
C LEU A 102 7.41 10.51 -4.06
N VAL A 103 6.41 9.92 -4.68
CA VAL A 103 5.01 10.25 -4.42
C VAL A 103 4.43 9.31 -3.39
N THR A 104 4.05 9.86 -2.24
CA THR A 104 3.45 9.08 -1.16
C THR A 104 2.04 8.63 -1.54
N PRO A 105 1.74 7.33 -1.51
CA PRO A 105 0.40 6.81 -1.74
C PRO A 105 -0.62 7.40 -0.78
N GLN A 106 -1.83 7.64 -1.24
CA GLN A 106 -2.91 8.24 -0.47
C GLN A 106 -4.10 7.30 -0.33
N LYS A 107 -4.75 7.39 0.83
CA LYS A 107 -6.02 6.68 1.08
C LYS A 107 -7.19 7.60 0.82
N MET A 108 -8.21 7.11 0.13
CA MET A 108 -9.45 7.83 -0.06
C MET A 108 -10.62 6.83 -0.05
N GLY A 109 -11.49 6.96 0.95
CA GLY A 109 -12.53 5.97 1.21
C GLY A 109 -11.96 4.57 1.41
N ASN A 110 -12.47 3.60 0.67
CA ASN A 110 -12.07 2.20 0.70
C ASN A 110 -11.02 1.85 -0.36
N ASN A 111 -10.22 2.82 -0.79
CA ASN A 111 -9.23 2.63 -1.84
C ASN A 111 -7.88 3.23 -1.45
N VAL A 112 -6.81 2.69 -2.02
CA VAL A 112 -5.46 3.25 -1.94
C VAL A 112 -5.06 3.68 -3.34
N PHE A 113 -4.62 4.92 -3.48
CA PHE A 113 -4.17 5.50 -4.74
C PHE A 113 -2.65 5.63 -4.72
N PHE A 114 -2.02 5.21 -5.78
CA PHE A 114 -0.59 5.36 -5.98
C PHE A 114 -0.29 5.69 -7.44
N VAL A 115 0.83 6.29 -7.69
CA VAL A 115 1.21 6.78 -9.02
C VAL A 115 2.57 6.25 -9.45
N ASN A 116 2.76 6.19 -10.76
CA ASN A 116 4.06 5.98 -11.39
C ASN A 116 4.13 6.82 -12.66
N ALA A 117 4.96 7.86 -12.64
CA ALA A 117 5.01 8.88 -13.70
C ALA A 117 3.61 9.44 -14.00
N SER A 118 3.15 9.36 -15.24
CA SER A 118 1.81 9.83 -15.68
C SER A 118 0.67 8.86 -15.42
N LYS A 119 0.93 7.71 -14.78
CA LYS A 119 -0.09 6.69 -14.54
C LYS A 119 -0.54 6.70 -13.08
N MET A 120 -1.82 6.64 -12.89
CA MET A 120 -2.46 6.57 -11.59
C MET A 120 -3.17 5.23 -11.43
N TYR A 121 -2.90 4.57 -10.32
CA TYR A 121 -3.46 3.28 -9.99
C TYR A 121 -4.32 3.37 -8.74
N MET A 122 -5.38 2.61 -8.73
CA MET A 122 -6.24 2.42 -7.59
C MET A 122 -6.20 0.96 -7.14
N TYR A 123 -5.86 0.75 -5.88
CA TYR A 123 -5.94 -0.54 -5.24
C TYR A 123 -7.29 -0.70 -4.57
N LEU A 124 -7.98 -1.78 -4.91
CA LEU A 124 -9.23 -2.23 -4.34
C LEU A 124 -8.97 -3.43 -3.45
N SER A 125 -9.29 -3.34 -2.18
CA SER A 125 -9.33 -4.51 -1.31
C SER A 125 -10.52 -5.38 -1.72
N GLY A 126 -10.28 -6.68 -1.90
CA GLY A 126 -11.35 -7.64 -2.13
C GLY A 126 -12.41 -7.58 -1.02
N SER A 127 -13.67 -7.78 -1.39
CA SER A 127 -14.77 -7.83 -0.42
C SER A 127 -14.53 -8.96 0.58
N ALA A 128 -14.86 -8.71 1.85
CA ALA A 128 -14.75 -9.70 2.93
C ALA A 128 -15.64 -10.95 2.73
N PHE A 129 -16.51 -10.96 1.70
CA PHE A 129 -17.42 -12.06 1.40
C PHE A 129 -16.93 -13.02 0.31
N ASN A 130 -16.00 -12.59 -0.52
CA ASN A 130 -15.33 -13.46 -1.47
C ASN A 130 -13.83 -13.26 -1.27
N ASP A 131 -13.12 -14.32 -0.96
CA ASP A 131 -11.64 -14.38 -0.91
C ASP A 131 -10.98 -14.04 -2.27
N GLU A 132 -11.73 -13.43 -3.17
CA GLU A 132 -11.29 -13.07 -4.49
C GLU A 132 -10.48 -11.78 -4.47
N TYR A 133 -9.21 -12.01 -4.63
CA TYR A 133 -8.15 -11.19 -5.18
C TYR A 133 -8.34 -9.67 -5.09
N SER A 134 -7.75 -9.12 -4.06
CA SER A 134 -7.41 -7.70 -4.06
C SER A 134 -6.56 -7.41 -5.30
N THR A 135 -6.91 -6.40 -6.05
CA THR A 135 -6.20 -6.04 -7.28
C THR A 135 -6.04 -4.54 -7.42
N SER A 136 -5.04 -4.13 -8.16
CA SER A 136 -4.89 -2.74 -8.58
C SER A 136 -5.35 -2.57 -10.02
N MET A 137 -5.92 -1.41 -10.32
CA MET A 137 -6.34 -1.06 -11.68
C MET A 137 -5.78 0.30 -12.09
N ASP A 138 -5.46 0.44 -13.37
CA ASP A 138 -5.05 1.72 -13.96
C ASP A 138 -6.29 2.56 -14.23
N ILE A 139 -6.50 3.60 -13.41
CA ILE A 139 -7.61 4.54 -13.57
C ILE A 139 -7.26 5.72 -14.48
N SER A 140 -6.00 5.92 -14.80
CA SER A 140 -5.57 6.99 -15.71
C SER A 140 -5.90 6.73 -17.18
N ASN A 141 -6.21 5.47 -17.51
CA ASN A 141 -6.39 5.06 -18.90
C ASN A 141 -7.54 5.80 -19.61
N ASN A 142 -8.59 6.16 -18.86
CA ASN A 142 -9.75 6.88 -19.41
C ASN A 142 -9.55 8.39 -19.47
N CYS A 143 -8.52 8.92 -18.80
CA CYS A 143 -8.26 10.36 -18.67
C CYS A 143 -6.92 10.77 -19.29
N ARG A 144 -6.36 9.95 -20.17
CA ARG A 144 -5.07 10.26 -20.84
C ARG A 144 -5.16 11.59 -21.58
N GLY A 145 -4.18 12.45 -21.35
CA GLY A 145 -4.14 13.81 -21.91
C GLY A 145 -4.76 14.89 -21.01
N TYR A 146 -5.47 14.51 -19.94
CA TYR A 146 -5.96 15.44 -18.92
C TYR A 146 -5.18 15.35 -17.60
N LEU A 147 -4.41 14.30 -17.43
CA LEU A 147 -3.55 14.10 -16.26
C LEU A 147 -2.16 14.70 -16.51
N PRO A 148 -1.46 15.13 -15.45
CA PRO A 148 -0.08 15.58 -15.56
C PRO A 148 0.83 14.48 -16.11
N GLU A 149 1.85 14.86 -16.85
CA GLU A 149 2.80 13.91 -17.44
C GLU A 149 3.73 13.31 -16.39
N ASP A 150 4.09 14.08 -15.35
CA ASP A 150 4.97 13.63 -14.29
C ASP A 150 4.44 14.09 -12.92
N ILE A 151 3.68 13.21 -12.27
CA ILE A 151 3.03 13.51 -11.00
C ILE A 151 4.09 13.54 -9.90
N SER A 152 4.26 14.70 -9.26
CA SER A 152 5.21 14.92 -8.16
C SER A 152 4.57 14.82 -6.77
N ALA A 153 3.28 15.13 -6.65
CA ALA A 153 2.56 15.04 -5.40
C ALA A 153 1.08 14.74 -5.63
N ILE A 154 0.48 14.01 -4.71
CA ILE A 154 -0.97 13.77 -4.65
C ILE A 154 -1.50 14.05 -3.25
N ALA A 155 -2.70 14.61 -3.19
CA ALA A 155 -3.45 14.81 -1.96
C ALA A 155 -4.91 14.41 -2.19
N THR A 156 -5.57 13.85 -1.19
CA THR A 156 -6.93 13.33 -1.33
C THR A 156 -7.87 13.91 -0.30
N SER A 157 -9.14 14.08 -0.70
CA SER A 157 -10.25 14.40 0.18
C SER A 157 -11.31 13.30 0.10
N SER A 158 -11.46 12.53 1.15
CA SER A 158 -12.50 11.50 1.22
C SER A 158 -13.91 12.08 1.34
N ALA A 159 -14.05 13.31 1.81
CA ALA A 159 -15.36 13.96 1.93
C ALA A 159 -15.99 14.30 0.56
N THR A 160 -15.15 14.63 -0.40
CA THR A 160 -15.58 15.03 -1.76
C THR A 160 -15.22 14.02 -2.83
N ASN A 161 -14.56 12.91 -2.48
CA ASN A 161 -13.99 11.94 -3.41
C ASN A 161 -13.11 12.60 -4.48
N THR A 162 -12.29 13.54 -4.03
CA THR A 162 -11.48 14.38 -4.90
C THR A 162 -10.00 14.14 -4.62
N MET A 163 -9.23 14.06 -5.68
CA MET A 163 -7.77 14.00 -5.63
C MET A 163 -7.18 15.21 -6.33
N PHE A 164 -6.23 15.84 -5.68
CA PHE A 164 -5.42 16.90 -6.24
C PHE A 164 -4.05 16.36 -6.61
N MET A 165 -3.57 16.73 -7.77
CA MET A 165 -2.27 16.32 -8.30
C MET A 165 -1.48 17.53 -8.73
N VAL A 166 -0.16 17.46 -8.56
CA VAL A 166 0.78 18.49 -9.02
C VAL A 166 1.76 17.84 -9.98
N ASP A 167 2.01 18.48 -11.09
CA ASP A 167 3.02 18.09 -12.06
C ASP A 167 4.39 18.66 -11.66
N GLN A 168 5.43 17.86 -11.81
CA GLN A 168 6.81 18.29 -11.55
C GLN A 168 7.24 19.42 -12.49
N ASN A 169 6.79 19.38 -13.75
CA ASN A 169 7.18 20.36 -14.77
C ASN A 169 6.38 21.67 -14.68
N THR A 170 5.17 21.61 -14.11
CA THR A 170 4.27 22.77 -13.95
C THR A 170 3.73 22.87 -12.52
N PRO A 171 4.59 23.17 -11.52
CA PRO A 171 4.21 23.11 -10.11
C PRO A 171 3.17 24.14 -9.68
N TYR A 172 2.86 25.10 -10.54
CA TYR A 172 1.82 26.11 -10.31
C TYR A 172 0.41 25.64 -10.73
N HIS A 173 0.31 24.53 -11.45
CA HIS A 173 -0.97 23.96 -11.85
C HIS A 173 -1.36 22.83 -10.91
N VAL A 174 -2.59 22.90 -10.43
CA VAL A 174 -3.18 21.83 -9.62
C VAL A 174 -4.26 21.17 -10.45
N TYR A 175 -4.07 19.89 -10.72
CA TYR A 175 -5.05 19.07 -11.41
C TYR A 175 -6.03 18.52 -10.39
N ASN A 176 -7.32 18.61 -10.71
CA ASN A 176 -8.38 18.08 -9.88
C ASN A 176 -9.00 16.86 -10.55
N PHE A 177 -8.94 15.73 -9.89
CA PHE A 177 -9.55 14.49 -10.34
C PHE A 177 -10.65 14.09 -9.35
N THR A 178 -11.86 13.98 -9.85
CA THR A 178 -13.01 13.52 -9.05
C THR A 178 -13.55 12.25 -9.65
N PHE A 179 -13.80 11.25 -8.82
CA PHE A 179 -14.41 10.03 -9.27
C PHE A 179 -15.68 9.71 -8.49
N ARG A 180 -16.59 9.03 -9.15
CA ARG A 180 -17.81 8.50 -8.55
C ARG A 180 -17.92 7.02 -8.85
N THR A 181 -18.35 6.27 -7.87
CA THR A 181 -18.72 4.87 -8.07
C THR A 181 -20.22 4.78 -8.28
N ASN A 182 -20.64 4.11 -9.34
CA ASN A 182 -22.04 3.77 -9.56
C ASN A 182 -22.17 2.24 -9.63
N GLY A 183 -22.49 1.63 -8.48
CA GLY A 183 -22.35 0.21 -8.28
C GLY A 183 -20.89 -0.23 -8.46
N ASP A 184 -20.66 -1.23 -9.30
CA ASP A 184 -19.31 -1.74 -9.58
C ASP A 184 -18.54 -0.94 -10.65
N LYS A 185 -19.11 0.14 -11.16
CA LYS A 185 -18.49 0.98 -12.21
C LYS A 185 -17.94 2.28 -11.63
N ILE A 186 -16.71 2.59 -12.01
CA ILE A 186 -16.09 3.88 -11.74
C ILE A 186 -16.46 4.82 -12.87
N ILE A 187 -17.09 5.93 -12.53
CA ILE A 187 -17.39 7.03 -13.45
C ILE A 187 -16.42 8.16 -13.11
N GLN A 188 -15.65 8.56 -14.09
CA GLN A 188 -14.64 9.61 -14.01
C GLN A 188 -15.11 10.88 -14.68
#